data_7efa9b6f11839f701215712e07f84234
#
_entry.id   7efa9b6f11839f701215712e07f84234
#
_cell.length_a   1.000
_cell.length_b   1.000
_cell.length_c   1.000
_cell.angle_alpha   90.00
_cell.angle_beta   90.00
_cell.angle_gamma   90.00
#
_symmetry.space_group_name_H-M   'P 1'
#
loop_
_entity.id
_entity.type
_entity.pdbx_description
1 polymer ?
#
loop_
_entity_poly.entity_id
_entity_poly.type
_entity_poly.pdbx_seq_one_letter_code
_entity_poly.pdbx_strand_id
1 'polypeptide(L)'
;MTYINISIFTTQHAHTRNNRLARDVMLTNSIWRPITFQLDEMKQLPFIFYDREISYTLPFAQQPKVHTMLQSCLEVAPNSEIYVCYVGGNYFIEPHVIGCAYSQRYYDTWKGFIILTNAAASYANMYTFPHEIGHILLTRNENTRLTNADPDCPLGSPHHPDPFNLMHGIVPGPYHTRSKFPLLTSNQLQVALNSPLLRK
;
A
#
# COMPACT_ATOMS: atom_id res chain seq x y z
N MET A 1 19.59 1.22 11.18
CA MET A 1 18.54 0.23 10.82
C MET A 1 17.45 1.02 10.11
N THR A 2 17.16 0.72 8.88
CA THR A 2 16.21 1.49 8.06
C THR A 2 14.79 1.00 8.34
N TYR A 3 13.91 1.89 8.79
CA TYR A 3 12.54 1.51 9.14
C TYR A 3 11.51 2.56 8.73
N ILE A 4 10.25 2.15 8.70
CA ILE A 4 9.06 2.97 8.46
C ILE A 4 8.04 2.62 9.54
N ASN A 5 7.46 3.63 10.18
CA ASN A 5 6.31 3.43 11.04
C ASN A 5 5.04 3.33 10.20
N ILE A 6 4.29 2.28 10.40
CA ILE A 6 2.99 2.08 9.78
C ILE A 6 1.90 2.07 10.86
N SER A 7 0.78 2.71 10.58
CA SER A 7 -0.43 2.59 11.39
C SER A 7 -1.54 1.89 10.62
N ILE A 8 -2.21 0.97 11.29
CA ILE A 8 -3.25 0.14 10.69
C ILE A 8 -4.60 0.58 11.23
N PHE A 9 -5.49 0.91 10.32
CA PHE A 9 -6.87 1.26 10.61
C PHE A 9 -7.81 0.26 9.97
N THR A 10 -8.85 -0.09 10.70
CA THR A 10 -9.92 -0.95 10.19
C THR A 10 -11.23 -0.19 10.24
N THR A 11 -12.10 -0.39 9.26
CA THR A 11 -13.46 0.13 9.30
C THR A 11 -14.44 -0.98 9.65
N GLN A 12 -15.70 -0.62 9.91
CA GLN A 12 -16.74 -1.63 10.09
C GLN A 12 -16.85 -2.53 8.83
N HIS A 13 -17.13 -3.80 9.03
CA HIS A 13 -17.20 -4.83 7.98
C HIS A 13 -15.88 -5.12 7.25
N ALA A 14 -14.74 -4.55 7.67
CA ALA A 14 -13.45 -4.98 7.17
C ALA A 14 -13.14 -6.42 7.59
N HIS A 15 -12.73 -7.24 6.63
CA HIS A 15 -12.37 -8.63 6.87
C HIS A 15 -10.96 -8.74 7.44
N THR A 16 -10.85 -8.83 8.77
CA THR A 16 -9.58 -8.90 9.52
C THR A 16 -9.32 -10.28 10.15
N ARG A 17 -10.17 -11.28 9.87
CA ARG A 17 -10.05 -12.64 10.43
C ARG A 17 -8.78 -13.35 9.94
N ASN A 18 -8.45 -14.47 10.58
CA ASN A 18 -7.32 -15.35 10.24
C ASN A 18 -5.96 -14.64 10.31
N ASN A 19 -5.78 -13.78 11.32
CA ASN A 19 -4.55 -13.01 11.51
C ASN A 19 -4.11 -12.20 10.28
N ARG A 20 -5.05 -11.73 9.46
CA ARG A 20 -4.78 -11.00 8.22
C ARG A 20 -3.78 -9.88 8.42
N LEU A 21 -4.00 -9.00 9.41
CA LEU A 21 -3.15 -7.84 9.66
C LEU A 21 -1.69 -8.24 9.95
N ALA A 22 -1.52 -9.20 10.88
CA ALA A 22 -0.19 -9.71 11.22
C ALA A 22 0.49 -10.41 10.03
N ARG A 23 -0.25 -11.20 9.26
CA ARG A 23 0.24 -11.85 8.04
C ARG A 23 0.72 -10.82 7.02
N ASP A 24 -0.07 -9.80 6.74
CA ASP A 24 0.22 -8.79 5.73
C ASP A 24 1.49 -8.00 6.11
N VAL A 25 1.66 -7.61 7.38
CA VAL A 25 2.88 -6.97 7.89
C VAL A 25 4.09 -7.91 7.82
N MET A 26 3.92 -9.17 8.22
CA MET A 26 5.00 -10.17 8.16
C MET A 26 5.49 -10.40 6.72
N LEU A 27 4.56 -10.53 5.77
CA LEU A 27 4.91 -10.70 4.35
C LEU A 27 5.63 -9.48 3.80
N THR A 28 5.16 -8.28 4.12
CA THR A 28 5.79 -7.02 3.73
C THR A 28 7.22 -6.93 4.25
N ASN A 29 7.44 -7.22 5.53
CA ASN A 29 8.77 -7.26 6.14
C ASN A 29 9.68 -8.34 5.51
N SER A 30 9.11 -9.44 5.04
CA SER A 30 9.86 -10.52 4.41
C SER A 30 10.29 -10.18 2.98
N ILE A 31 9.43 -9.48 2.23
CA ILE A 31 9.64 -9.16 0.81
C ILE A 31 10.55 -7.94 0.64
N TRP A 32 10.30 -6.87 1.39
CA TRP A 32 11.00 -5.58 1.26
C TRP A 32 12.28 -5.46 2.09
N ARG A 33 12.87 -6.58 2.54
CA ARG A 33 14.17 -6.54 3.25
C ARG A 33 15.21 -5.76 2.43
N PRO A 34 16.05 -4.93 3.09
CA PRO A 34 16.25 -4.78 4.54
C PRO A 34 15.41 -3.67 5.21
N ILE A 35 14.35 -3.20 4.58
CA ILE A 35 13.44 -2.21 5.19
C ILE A 35 12.57 -2.92 6.22
N THR A 36 12.42 -2.32 7.41
CA THR A 36 11.56 -2.84 8.48
C THR A 36 10.33 -1.96 8.63
N PHE A 37 9.15 -2.56 8.58
CA PHE A 37 7.87 -1.88 8.85
C PHE A 37 7.49 -2.14 10.31
N GLN A 38 7.47 -1.07 11.10
CA GLN A 38 7.15 -1.11 12.53
C GLN A 38 5.73 -0.62 12.74
N LEU A 39 4.92 -1.42 13.45
CA LEU A 39 3.57 -1.02 13.79
C LEU A 39 3.60 0.06 14.88
N ASP A 40 3.06 1.24 14.58
CA ASP A 40 2.93 2.38 15.48
C ASP A 40 1.58 2.39 16.20
N GLU A 41 0.48 2.33 15.43
CA GLU A 41 -0.88 2.36 15.97
C GLU A 41 -1.78 1.35 15.26
N MET A 42 -2.77 0.84 15.97
CA MET A 42 -3.84 0.01 15.40
C MET A 42 -5.19 0.39 16.00
N LYS A 43 -6.12 0.85 15.15
CA LYS A 43 -7.41 1.35 15.61
C LYS A 43 -8.56 1.03 14.65
N GLN A 44 -9.73 0.76 15.21
CA GLN A 44 -10.96 0.70 14.42
C GLN A 44 -11.59 2.11 14.33
N LEU A 45 -11.94 2.51 13.11
CA LEU A 45 -12.61 3.77 12.83
C LEU A 45 -14.12 3.55 12.59
N PRO A 46 -14.97 4.52 12.92
CA PRO A 46 -16.42 4.39 12.83
C PRO A 46 -16.96 4.61 11.41
N PHE A 47 -16.22 4.18 10.39
CA PHE A 47 -16.66 4.27 8.99
C PHE A 47 -17.20 2.93 8.51
N ILE A 48 -18.16 2.99 7.57
CA ILE A 48 -18.70 1.83 6.86
C ILE A 48 -18.48 2.06 5.38
N PHE A 49 -17.83 1.12 4.71
CA PHE A 49 -17.69 1.13 3.25
C PHE A 49 -18.32 -0.13 2.67
N TYR A 50 -18.98 0.04 1.55
CA TYR A 50 -19.57 -1.03 0.75
C TYR A 50 -18.86 -1.16 -0.59
N ASP A 51 -19.29 -2.12 -1.40
CA ASP A 51 -18.75 -2.29 -2.75
C ASP A 51 -18.94 -1.02 -3.58
N ARG A 52 -17.89 -0.65 -4.33
CA ARG A 52 -17.90 0.43 -5.32
C ARG A 52 -18.18 1.83 -4.75
N GLU A 53 -17.78 2.07 -3.50
CA GLU A 53 -17.85 3.40 -2.89
C GLU A 53 -16.54 4.19 -2.96
N ILE A 54 -15.43 3.54 -3.31
CA ILE A 54 -14.10 4.15 -3.36
C ILE A 54 -13.60 4.07 -4.80
N SER A 55 -13.06 5.17 -5.33
CA SER A 55 -12.38 5.22 -6.62
C SER A 55 -10.88 5.39 -6.43
N TYR A 56 -10.06 4.65 -7.16
CA TYR A 56 -8.61 4.88 -7.18
C TYR A 56 -8.21 5.93 -8.22
N THR A 57 -9.08 6.22 -9.22
CA THR A 57 -8.81 7.21 -10.27
C THR A 57 -9.12 8.63 -9.85
N LEU A 58 -9.97 8.81 -8.82
CA LEU A 58 -10.28 10.11 -8.26
C LEU A 58 -9.35 10.44 -7.09
N PRO A 59 -8.81 11.66 -7.00
CA PRO A 59 -8.09 12.11 -5.82
C PRO A 59 -8.90 11.89 -4.54
N PHE A 60 -8.29 11.42 -3.46
CA PHE A 60 -8.99 11.17 -2.20
C PHE A 60 -9.68 12.42 -1.64
N ALA A 61 -9.10 13.61 -1.88
CA ALA A 61 -9.72 14.89 -1.51
C ALA A 61 -11.08 15.15 -2.20
N GLN A 62 -11.35 14.50 -3.34
CA GLN A 62 -12.62 14.58 -4.05
C GLN A 62 -13.63 13.50 -3.61
N GLN A 63 -13.27 12.67 -2.66
CA GLN A 63 -14.10 11.59 -2.11
C GLN A 63 -14.34 11.89 -0.62
N PRO A 64 -15.40 12.63 -0.23
CA PRO A 64 -15.54 13.19 1.12
C PRO A 64 -15.41 12.16 2.25
N LYS A 65 -16.00 10.98 2.09
CA LYS A 65 -15.95 9.91 3.10
C LYS A 65 -14.54 9.34 3.26
N VAL A 66 -13.82 9.12 2.14
CA VAL A 66 -12.42 8.67 2.15
C VAL A 66 -11.53 9.75 2.75
N HIS A 67 -11.70 10.99 2.33
CA HIS A 67 -10.95 12.13 2.86
C HIS A 67 -11.08 12.25 4.39
N THR A 68 -12.32 12.21 4.90
CA THR A 68 -12.57 12.27 6.35
C THR A 68 -11.92 11.10 7.09
N MET A 69 -12.00 9.89 6.53
CA MET A 69 -11.33 8.71 7.11
C MET A 69 -9.82 8.93 7.20
N LEU A 70 -9.18 9.41 6.12
CA LEU A 70 -7.73 9.63 6.10
C LEU A 70 -7.30 10.77 7.05
N GLN A 71 -8.09 11.82 7.20
CA GLN A 71 -7.86 12.87 8.21
C GLN A 71 -7.90 12.28 9.63
N SER A 72 -8.88 11.41 9.92
CA SER A 72 -8.94 10.72 11.22
C SER A 72 -7.72 9.83 11.48
N CYS A 73 -7.16 9.21 10.43
CA CYS A 73 -5.91 8.43 10.56
C CYS A 73 -4.73 9.34 10.95
N LEU A 74 -4.60 10.49 10.30
CA LEU A 74 -3.54 11.48 10.59
C LEU A 74 -3.64 12.04 12.02
N GLU A 75 -4.85 12.29 12.48
CA GLU A 75 -5.10 12.78 13.85
C GLU A 75 -4.75 11.75 14.92
N VAL A 76 -5.06 10.48 14.67
CA VAL A 76 -4.80 9.38 15.62
C VAL A 76 -3.31 9.01 15.67
N ALA A 77 -2.63 8.99 14.54
CA ALA A 77 -1.24 8.53 14.44
C ALA A 77 -0.36 9.55 13.68
N PRO A 78 -0.16 10.77 14.19
CA PRO A 78 0.52 11.84 13.45
C PRO A 78 1.98 11.52 13.10
N ASN A 79 2.60 10.60 13.83
CA ASN A 79 4.01 10.24 13.67
C ASN A 79 4.26 9.09 12.67
N SER A 80 3.23 8.42 12.21
CA SER A 80 3.39 7.35 11.21
C SER A 80 3.71 7.91 9.82
N GLU A 81 4.51 7.18 9.06
CA GLU A 81 4.81 7.47 7.66
C GLU A 81 3.75 6.90 6.73
N ILE A 82 3.21 5.71 7.05
CA ILE A 82 2.22 5.02 6.22
C ILE A 82 0.97 4.67 7.01
N TYR A 83 -0.18 4.97 6.43
CA TYR A 83 -1.51 4.70 6.95
C TYR A 83 -2.18 3.64 6.10
N VAL A 84 -2.52 2.50 6.71
CA VAL A 84 -3.13 1.36 6.03
C VAL A 84 -4.57 1.21 6.50
N CYS A 85 -5.53 1.43 5.61
CA CYS A 85 -6.95 1.35 5.90
C CYS A 85 -7.54 0.06 5.30
N TYR A 86 -7.95 -0.88 6.14
CA TYR A 86 -8.73 -2.04 5.73
C TYR A 86 -10.21 -1.65 5.78
N VAL A 87 -10.86 -1.69 4.62
CA VAL A 87 -12.24 -1.24 4.48
C VAL A 87 -13.20 -2.39 4.15
N GLY A 88 -14.49 -2.19 4.43
CA GLY A 88 -15.55 -3.06 3.96
C GLY A 88 -15.70 -3.02 2.43
N GLY A 89 -16.54 -3.90 1.89
CA GLY A 89 -16.70 -4.08 0.44
C GLY A 89 -15.58 -4.91 -0.18
N ASN A 90 -15.77 -5.36 -1.41
CA ASN A 90 -14.82 -6.23 -2.11
C ASN A 90 -14.04 -5.51 -3.21
N TYR A 91 -14.65 -4.50 -3.85
CA TYR A 91 -14.05 -3.84 -5.00
C TYR A 91 -14.23 -2.32 -4.92
N PHE A 92 -13.30 -1.61 -5.54
CA PHE A 92 -13.43 -0.20 -5.85
C PHE A 92 -14.51 0.03 -6.92
N ILE A 93 -14.79 1.28 -7.28
CA ILE A 93 -15.66 1.63 -8.41
C ILE A 93 -15.11 0.99 -9.68
N GLU A 94 -13.81 1.03 -9.86
CA GLU A 94 -13.09 0.42 -10.95
C GLU A 94 -13.09 -1.11 -10.82
N PRO A 95 -13.46 -1.83 -11.87
CA PRO A 95 -13.54 -3.29 -11.82
C PRO A 95 -12.20 -3.94 -11.47
N HIS A 96 -12.26 -4.96 -10.63
CA HIS A 96 -11.10 -5.79 -10.23
C HIS A 96 -10.05 -5.08 -9.37
N VAL A 97 -10.20 -3.80 -9.06
CA VAL A 97 -9.31 -3.10 -8.14
C VAL A 97 -9.71 -3.44 -6.70
N ILE A 98 -8.75 -3.94 -5.93
CA ILE A 98 -8.92 -4.45 -4.55
C ILE A 98 -8.03 -3.75 -3.53
N GLY A 99 -7.06 -2.97 -4.01
CA GLY A 99 -6.16 -2.14 -3.23
C GLY A 99 -5.75 -0.91 -4.01
N CYS A 100 -5.33 0.13 -3.33
CA CYS A 100 -4.69 1.29 -3.92
C CYS A 100 -3.75 1.95 -2.94
N ALA A 101 -2.72 2.60 -3.48
CA ALA A 101 -1.74 3.35 -2.73
C ALA A 101 -1.60 4.78 -3.26
N TYR A 102 -1.38 5.71 -2.35
CA TYR A 102 -1.24 7.12 -2.66
C TYR A 102 -0.17 7.74 -1.75
N SER A 103 0.78 8.47 -2.33
CA SER A 103 1.79 9.23 -1.60
C SER A 103 1.52 10.71 -1.71
N GLN A 104 1.56 11.41 -0.60
CA GLN A 104 1.34 12.85 -0.54
C GLN A 104 2.33 13.51 0.40
N ARG A 105 2.75 14.72 0.05
CA ARG A 105 3.46 15.60 0.98
C ARG A 105 2.45 16.23 1.93
N TYR A 106 2.67 16.03 3.23
CA TYR A 106 1.86 16.60 4.29
C TYR A 106 2.77 17.48 5.14
N TYR A 107 2.59 18.81 5.04
CA TYR A 107 3.57 19.79 5.50
C TYR A 107 4.95 19.50 4.88
N ASP A 108 5.97 19.29 5.70
CA ASP A 108 7.34 19.03 5.23
C ASP A 108 7.70 17.53 5.20
N THR A 109 6.73 16.64 5.47
CA THR A 109 6.94 15.20 5.51
C THR A 109 6.14 14.47 4.42
N TRP A 110 6.69 13.35 3.94
CA TRP A 110 5.97 12.45 3.08
C TRP A 110 5.09 11.51 3.90
N LYS A 111 3.87 11.27 3.43
CA LYS A 111 2.92 10.31 3.99
C LYS A 111 2.42 9.39 2.88
N GLY A 112 2.33 8.11 3.19
CA GLY A 112 1.73 7.10 2.34
C GLY A 112 0.36 6.69 2.86
N PHE A 113 -0.61 6.50 1.97
CA PHE A 113 -1.94 6.00 2.30
C PHE A 113 -2.24 4.78 1.45
N ILE A 114 -2.71 3.73 2.08
CA ILE A 114 -3.09 2.48 1.43
C ILE A 114 -4.51 2.14 1.84
N ILE A 115 -5.35 1.78 0.89
CA ILE A 115 -6.70 1.27 1.16
C ILE A 115 -6.80 -0.14 0.58
N LEU A 116 -7.24 -1.09 1.41
CA LEU A 116 -7.40 -2.51 1.06
C LEU A 116 -8.82 -2.98 1.33
N THR A 117 -9.47 -3.53 0.32
CA THR A 117 -10.83 -4.10 0.43
C THR A 117 -10.82 -5.52 1.00
N ASN A 118 -12.01 -6.08 1.20
CA ASN A 118 -12.18 -7.46 1.64
C ASN A 118 -11.68 -8.49 0.62
N ALA A 119 -11.74 -8.21 -0.69
CA ALA A 119 -11.20 -9.12 -1.71
C ALA A 119 -9.68 -9.31 -1.59
N ALA A 120 -8.94 -8.30 -1.09
CA ALA A 120 -7.52 -8.41 -0.81
C ALA A 120 -7.20 -9.37 0.36
N ALA A 121 -8.22 -9.83 1.13
CA ALA A 121 -8.02 -10.77 2.24
C ALA A 121 -7.81 -12.21 1.79
N SER A 122 -8.18 -12.55 0.56
CA SER A 122 -8.07 -13.92 0.06
C SER A 122 -6.62 -14.40 0.02
N TYR A 123 -6.41 -15.71 0.13
CA TYR A 123 -5.07 -16.29 0.00
C TYR A 123 -4.45 -16.01 -1.38
N ALA A 124 -5.26 -16.03 -2.44
CA ALA A 124 -4.80 -15.70 -3.79
C ALA A 124 -4.26 -14.27 -3.91
N ASN A 125 -4.76 -13.35 -3.10
CA ASN A 125 -4.43 -11.93 -3.11
C ASN A 125 -3.52 -11.50 -1.94
N MET A 126 -2.85 -12.45 -1.29
CA MET A 126 -2.06 -12.19 -0.07
C MET A 126 -0.89 -11.23 -0.26
N TYR A 127 -0.45 -11.00 -1.50
CA TYR A 127 0.63 -10.06 -1.81
C TYR A 127 0.14 -8.66 -2.21
N THR A 128 -1.18 -8.39 -2.15
CA THR A 128 -1.71 -7.05 -2.46
C THR A 128 -1.13 -5.99 -1.52
N PHE A 129 -1.08 -6.23 -0.21
CA PHE A 129 -0.50 -5.23 0.70
C PHE A 129 0.98 -4.94 0.44
N PRO A 130 1.88 -5.94 0.30
CA PRO A 130 3.26 -5.68 -0.10
C PRO A 130 3.40 -4.96 -1.45
N HIS A 131 2.50 -5.18 -2.40
CA HIS A 131 2.45 -4.49 -3.70
C HIS A 131 2.11 -3.01 -3.52
N GLU A 132 1.06 -2.69 -2.75
CA GLU A 132 0.68 -1.30 -2.47
C GLU A 132 1.77 -0.54 -1.69
N ILE A 133 2.47 -1.21 -0.78
CA ILE A 133 3.69 -0.67 -0.15
C ILE A 133 4.73 -0.31 -1.21
N GLY A 134 4.87 -1.13 -2.25
CA GLY A 134 5.79 -0.85 -3.36
C GLY A 134 5.49 0.48 -4.04
N HIS A 135 4.24 0.78 -4.36
CA HIS A 135 3.86 2.07 -4.93
C HIS A 135 4.25 3.26 -4.04
N ILE A 136 4.17 3.09 -2.72
CA ILE A 136 4.63 4.12 -1.76
C ILE A 136 6.15 4.23 -1.77
N LEU A 137 6.88 3.12 -1.68
CA LEU A 137 8.34 3.11 -1.61
C LEU A 137 9.01 3.60 -2.89
N LEU A 138 8.40 3.33 -4.04
CA LEU A 138 8.91 3.76 -5.35
C LEU A 138 8.57 5.22 -5.67
N THR A 139 7.77 5.89 -4.82
CA THR A 139 7.46 7.32 -4.98
C THR A 139 8.72 8.16 -4.77
N ARG A 140 9.06 8.98 -5.75
CA ARG A 140 10.25 9.84 -5.78
C ARG A 140 10.06 11.07 -6.65
N ASN A 141 10.93 12.04 -6.49
CA ASN A 141 11.01 13.17 -7.42
C ASN A 141 12.01 12.84 -8.53
N GLU A 142 11.55 12.90 -9.77
CA GLU A 142 12.39 12.83 -10.96
C GLU A 142 12.15 14.08 -11.81
N ASN A 143 13.23 14.80 -12.13
CA ASN A 143 13.16 16.01 -12.98
C ASN A 143 12.03 16.98 -12.52
N THR A 144 11.94 17.25 -11.22
CA THR A 144 10.92 18.11 -10.59
C THR A 144 9.47 17.57 -10.61
N ARG A 145 9.25 16.36 -11.09
CA ARG A 145 7.94 15.70 -11.08
C ARG A 145 7.91 14.56 -10.09
N LEU A 146 6.79 14.46 -9.41
CA LEU A 146 6.52 13.29 -8.58
C LEU A 146 6.17 12.11 -9.47
N THR A 147 6.82 10.98 -9.24
CA THR A 147 6.52 9.72 -9.92
C THR A 147 6.57 8.56 -8.93
N ASN A 148 5.77 7.52 -9.18
CA ASN A 148 5.87 6.19 -8.60
C ASN A 148 6.12 5.13 -9.68
N ALA A 149 6.63 5.57 -10.84
CA ALA A 149 6.97 4.67 -11.94
C ALA A 149 7.95 3.60 -11.48
N ASP A 150 7.72 2.37 -11.93
CA ASP A 150 8.66 1.27 -11.73
C ASP A 150 9.99 1.62 -12.38
N PRO A 151 11.14 1.51 -11.68
CA PRO A 151 12.43 1.92 -12.21
C PRO A 151 12.90 1.09 -13.41
N ASP A 152 12.33 -0.10 -13.59
CA ASP A 152 12.65 -1.00 -14.69
C ASP A 152 11.61 -0.94 -15.83
N CYS A 153 10.63 -0.03 -15.73
CA CYS A 153 9.65 0.19 -16.78
C CYS A 153 10.01 1.42 -17.65
N PRO A 154 10.48 1.22 -18.89
CA PRO A 154 10.93 2.32 -19.76
C PRO A 154 9.81 3.27 -20.18
N LEU A 155 8.55 2.85 -20.07
CA LEU A 155 7.38 3.65 -20.40
C LEU A 155 6.83 4.47 -19.22
N GLY A 156 7.52 4.46 -18.08
CA GLY A 156 7.08 5.21 -16.89
C GLY A 156 5.82 4.67 -16.22
N SER A 157 5.44 3.42 -16.48
CA SER A 157 4.34 2.76 -15.78
C SER A 157 4.71 2.49 -14.31
N PRO A 158 3.77 2.58 -13.37
CA PRO A 158 3.99 2.16 -12.00
C PRO A 158 4.07 0.63 -11.84
N HIS A 159 3.82 -0.13 -12.91
CA HIS A 159 3.78 -1.57 -12.91
C HIS A 159 4.88 -2.18 -13.77
N HIS A 160 5.51 -3.22 -13.22
CA HIS A 160 6.56 -3.99 -13.88
C HIS A 160 5.97 -4.94 -14.95
N PRO A 161 6.62 -5.14 -16.11
CA PRO A 161 6.08 -6.01 -17.16
C PRO A 161 6.17 -7.52 -16.88
N ASP A 162 7.09 -7.97 -15.99
CA ASP A 162 7.23 -9.38 -15.64
C ASP A 162 6.08 -9.83 -14.70
N PRO A 163 5.26 -10.82 -15.09
CA PRO A 163 4.14 -11.31 -14.27
C PRO A 163 4.54 -12.00 -12.96
N PHE A 164 5.83 -12.30 -12.75
CA PHE A 164 6.35 -12.84 -11.49
C PHE A 164 6.89 -11.76 -10.55
N ASN A 165 6.97 -10.52 -11.02
CA ASN A 165 7.40 -9.40 -10.19
C ASN A 165 6.26 -8.93 -9.28
N LEU A 166 6.58 -8.56 -8.03
CA LEU A 166 5.61 -8.03 -7.08
C LEU A 166 4.85 -6.82 -7.63
N MET A 167 5.54 -5.96 -8.39
CA MET A 167 4.96 -4.72 -8.94
C MET A 167 4.24 -4.92 -10.27
N HIS A 168 3.96 -6.16 -10.69
CA HIS A 168 3.11 -6.41 -11.86
C HIS A 168 1.67 -5.95 -11.60
N GLY A 169 1.00 -5.37 -12.62
CA GLY A 169 -0.35 -4.81 -12.47
C GLY A 169 -1.43 -5.82 -12.06
N ILE A 170 -1.20 -7.12 -12.35
CA ILE A 170 -1.94 -8.22 -11.73
C ILE A 170 -0.98 -8.87 -10.74
N VAL A 171 -1.18 -8.58 -9.46
CA VAL A 171 -0.28 -9.06 -8.38
C VAL A 171 -0.21 -10.60 -8.43
N PRO A 172 1.00 -11.19 -8.52
CA PRO A 172 1.13 -12.65 -8.58
C PRO A 172 0.60 -13.28 -7.29
N GLY A 173 -0.23 -14.29 -7.43
CA GLY A 173 -0.69 -15.08 -6.28
C GLY A 173 0.39 -16.08 -5.82
N PRO A 174 0.23 -16.70 -4.64
CA PRO A 174 1.22 -17.61 -4.06
C PRO A 174 1.52 -18.85 -4.91
N TYR A 175 0.61 -19.22 -5.80
CA TYR A 175 0.82 -20.33 -6.73
C TYR A 175 1.50 -19.92 -8.05
N HIS A 176 1.72 -18.61 -8.26
CA HIS A 176 2.28 -18.06 -9.49
C HIS A 176 3.67 -17.43 -9.26
N THR A 177 4.28 -17.67 -8.12
CA THR A 177 5.65 -17.21 -7.83
C THR A 177 6.67 -18.27 -8.23
N ARG A 178 7.82 -17.84 -8.79
CA ARG A 178 8.97 -18.74 -9.10
C ARG A 178 9.82 -19.05 -7.87
N SER A 179 9.58 -18.37 -6.77
CA SER A 179 10.28 -18.50 -5.49
C SER A 179 9.30 -18.45 -4.34
N LYS A 180 9.80 -18.45 -3.10
CA LYS A 180 8.97 -18.32 -1.90
C LYS A 180 8.10 -17.04 -1.89
N PHE A 181 8.59 -15.98 -2.54
CA PHE A 181 7.91 -14.69 -2.66
C PHE A 181 7.92 -14.18 -4.09
N PRO A 182 7.06 -13.24 -4.48
CA PRO A 182 7.17 -12.50 -5.72
C PRO A 182 8.55 -11.86 -5.86
N LEU A 183 9.02 -11.71 -7.09
CA LEU A 183 10.34 -11.14 -7.38
C LEU A 183 10.32 -9.62 -7.17
N LEU A 184 11.44 -9.09 -6.69
CA LEU A 184 11.80 -7.68 -6.75
C LEU A 184 13.14 -7.57 -7.49
N THR A 185 13.31 -6.51 -8.26
CA THR A 185 14.58 -6.22 -8.92
C THR A 185 15.52 -5.48 -7.98
N SER A 186 16.81 -5.48 -8.29
CA SER A 186 17.80 -4.69 -7.54
C SER A 186 17.51 -3.19 -7.64
N ASN A 187 17.01 -2.72 -8.79
CA ASN A 187 16.65 -1.31 -9.00
C ASN A 187 15.45 -0.91 -8.14
N GLN A 188 14.41 -1.75 -8.07
CA GLN A 188 13.26 -1.52 -7.19
C GLN A 188 13.69 -1.41 -5.72
N LEU A 189 14.55 -2.32 -5.25
CA LEU A 189 15.10 -2.28 -3.89
C LEU A 189 15.96 -1.04 -3.66
N GLN A 190 16.80 -0.65 -4.61
CA GLN A 190 17.63 0.54 -4.50
C GLN A 190 16.79 1.81 -4.41
N VAL A 191 15.75 1.95 -5.24
CA VAL A 191 14.82 3.09 -5.16
C VAL A 191 14.09 3.09 -3.83
N ALA A 192 13.57 1.94 -3.38
CA ALA A 192 12.91 1.79 -2.10
C ALA A 192 13.80 2.21 -0.91
N LEU A 193 15.09 1.84 -0.92
CA LEU A 193 16.06 2.22 0.12
C LEU A 193 16.42 3.72 0.13
N ASN A 194 16.04 4.44 -0.92
CA ASN A 194 16.17 5.90 -1.01
C ASN A 194 14.83 6.63 -0.88
N SER A 195 13.76 5.91 -0.52
CA SER A 195 12.44 6.50 -0.33
C SER A 195 12.46 7.62 0.72
N PRO A 196 11.79 8.76 0.46
CA PRO A 196 11.71 9.88 1.41
C PRO A 196 10.90 9.56 2.67
N LEU A 197 10.25 8.39 2.73
CA LEU A 197 9.50 7.93 3.91
C LEU A 197 10.40 7.19 4.93
N LEU A 198 11.62 6.83 4.55
CA LEU A 198 12.49 6.04 5.42
C LEU A 198 13.09 6.86 6.55
N ARG A 199 13.02 6.31 7.76
CA ARG A 199 13.83 6.75 8.90
C ARG A 199 15.16 5.98 8.93
N LYS A 200 16.22 6.69 9.22
CA LYS A 200 17.59 6.16 9.31
C LYS A 200 18.06 6.08 10.74
#